data_c6006bf8d550f60bf543ab4fbf698256
#
_entry.id   c6006bf8d550f60bf543ab4fbf698256
#
_cell.length_a   1.000
_cell.length_b   1.000
_cell.length_c   1.000
_cell.angle_alpha   90.00
_cell.angle_beta   90.00
_cell.angle_gamma   90.00
#
_symmetry.space_group_name_H-M   'P 1'
#
loop_
_entity.id
_entity.type
_entity.pdbx_description
1 polymer ?
#
loop_
_entity_poly.entity_id
_entity_poly.type
_entity_poly.pdbx_seq_one_letter_code
_entity_poly.pdbx_strand_id
1 'polypeptide(L)'
;MDTNDIKSSEKIDVKKAVKYIKQYGGEVDILRLKHFLGEMSFSEALRTLSKYQFPNGGWYYEDDPTKTLSIGASTLWLRVLLELELTNTVIVKRTASFIFKHQDSDGSWYELKEKLEKSPQAWLNPDVMDNRLWFTISATVFLMASGFKNHLGIKKACNYLSNYWDKHKKFRVTWYPYWAGIAFFANTRGTSSEAFSMCHAYTMKRLDQYDAFHLGWILNMCKLGNLPASDMLVRSSLNRLAFLQRSDGAWSSKYGDAYCTLFALNLLRHYGRINHDN
;
A
#
# COMPACT_ATOMS: atom_id res chain seq x y z
N MET A 1 27.73 28.32 13.28
CA MET A 1 27.58 27.14 12.42
C MET A 1 26.35 27.37 11.56
N ASP A 2 26.62 27.54 10.28
CA ASP A 2 25.72 28.09 9.29
C ASP A 2 24.45 27.27 9.13
N THR A 3 23.32 27.92 9.29
CA THR A 3 21.99 27.46 8.83
C THR A 3 21.96 27.66 7.32
N ASN A 4 22.67 26.82 6.58
CA ASN A 4 22.67 26.89 5.13
C ASN A 4 21.59 25.99 4.56
N ASP A 5 20.69 26.67 3.88
CA ASP A 5 19.97 26.26 2.68
C ASP A 5 19.21 24.93 2.74
N ILE A 6 18.00 25.01 3.29
CA ILE A 6 16.91 24.23 2.73
C ILE A 6 16.74 24.74 1.28
N LYS A 7 17.48 24.11 0.35
CA LYS A 7 17.27 24.29 -1.09
C LYS A 7 15.78 24.28 -1.34
N SER A 8 15.32 25.32 -2.01
CA SER A 8 13.95 25.52 -2.51
C SER A 8 13.32 24.17 -2.85
N SER A 9 12.09 23.92 -2.35
CA SER A 9 11.31 22.72 -2.65
C SER A 9 11.39 22.46 -4.16
N GLU A 10 12.08 21.40 -4.56
CA GLU A 10 12.12 21.00 -5.96
C GLU A 10 10.67 20.87 -6.42
N LYS A 11 10.31 21.64 -7.44
CA LYS A 11 8.94 21.70 -7.93
C LYS A 11 8.63 20.40 -8.66
N ILE A 12 7.69 19.65 -8.11
CA ILE A 12 7.22 18.39 -8.72
C ILE A 12 6.64 18.70 -10.10
N ASP A 13 7.13 18.04 -11.14
CA ASP A 13 6.65 18.18 -12.50
C ASP A 13 5.52 17.18 -12.80
N VAL A 14 4.31 17.57 -12.41
CA VAL A 14 3.09 16.76 -12.60
C VAL A 14 2.81 16.52 -14.08
N LYS A 15 3.05 17.53 -14.95
CA LYS A 15 2.76 17.41 -16.39
C LYS A 15 3.62 16.34 -17.06
N LYS A 16 4.91 16.31 -16.73
CA LYS A 16 5.79 15.23 -17.23
C LYS A 16 5.40 13.87 -16.66
N ALA A 17 5.06 13.78 -15.36
CA ALA A 17 4.62 12.54 -14.75
C ALA A 17 3.36 11.98 -15.42
N VAL A 18 2.35 12.82 -15.66
CA VAL A 18 1.12 12.44 -16.40
C VAL A 18 1.46 11.99 -17.84
N LYS A 19 2.34 12.72 -18.54
CA LYS A 19 2.78 12.33 -19.89
C LYS A 19 3.46 10.96 -19.87
N TYR A 20 4.32 10.72 -18.88
CA TYR A 20 5.01 9.44 -18.73
C TYR A 20 4.01 8.30 -18.54
N ILE A 21 3.03 8.44 -17.63
CA ILE A 21 2.02 7.41 -17.39
C ILE A 21 1.18 7.16 -18.65
N LYS A 22 0.76 8.21 -19.37
CA LYS A 22 0.02 8.07 -20.64
C LYS A 22 0.79 7.28 -21.70
N GLN A 23 2.11 7.38 -21.71
CA GLN A 23 2.97 6.72 -22.70
C GLN A 23 3.32 5.28 -22.31
N TYR A 24 3.51 4.98 -21.03
CA TYR A 24 4.08 3.72 -20.59
C TYR A 24 3.18 2.92 -19.62
N GLY A 25 2.08 3.49 -19.16
CA GLY A 25 1.16 2.82 -18.25
C GLY A 25 0.30 1.75 -18.91
N GLY A 26 0.03 0.67 -18.18
CA GLY A 26 -0.93 -0.36 -18.57
C GLY A 26 -2.39 0.09 -18.45
N GLU A 27 -3.34 -0.80 -18.79
CA GLU A 27 -4.80 -0.49 -18.74
C GLU A 27 -5.22 0.00 -17.34
N VAL A 28 -4.71 -0.64 -16.29
CA VAL A 28 -5.03 -0.28 -14.90
C VAL A 28 -4.37 1.04 -14.50
N ASP A 29 -3.14 1.30 -14.93
CA ASP A 29 -2.48 2.58 -14.65
C ASP A 29 -3.20 3.75 -15.35
N ILE A 30 -3.67 3.55 -16.58
CA ILE A 30 -4.46 4.56 -17.29
C ILE A 30 -5.80 4.80 -16.59
N LEU A 31 -6.46 3.76 -16.10
CA LEU A 31 -7.69 3.91 -15.30
C LEU A 31 -7.44 4.72 -14.02
N ARG A 32 -6.37 4.41 -13.29
CA ARG A 32 -5.98 5.13 -12.08
C ARG A 32 -5.58 6.59 -12.38
N LEU A 33 -4.92 6.82 -13.54
CA LEU A 33 -4.62 8.17 -14.00
C LEU A 33 -5.87 8.96 -14.32
N LYS A 34 -6.88 8.37 -14.96
CA LYS A 34 -8.19 9.01 -15.19
C LYS A 34 -8.85 9.38 -13.87
N HIS A 35 -8.78 8.51 -12.87
CA HIS A 35 -9.26 8.85 -11.52
C HIS A 35 -8.49 10.04 -10.93
N PHE A 36 -7.17 10.02 -11.03
CA PHE A 36 -6.33 11.14 -10.60
C PHE A 36 -6.70 12.47 -11.29
N LEU A 37 -7.05 12.44 -12.58
CA LEU A 37 -7.46 13.62 -13.36
C LEU A 37 -8.95 14.00 -13.17
N GLY A 38 -9.74 13.22 -12.44
CA GLY A 38 -11.18 13.43 -12.32
C GLY A 38 -11.98 13.03 -13.59
N GLU A 39 -11.39 12.26 -14.48
CA GLU A 39 -11.95 11.85 -15.78
C GLU A 39 -12.55 10.43 -15.76
N MET A 40 -12.39 9.68 -14.65
CA MET A 40 -12.85 8.29 -14.55
C MET A 40 -14.35 8.22 -14.29
N SER A 41 -15.06 7.42 -15.08
CA SER A 41 -16.43 7.04 -14.73
C SER A 41 -16.46 5.76 -13.87
N PHE A 42 -17.42 5.69 -12.97
CA PHE A 42 -17.61 4.53 -12.09
C PHE A 42 -17.84 3.23 -12.89
N SER A 43 -18.67 3.30 -13.96
CA SER A 43 -18.95 2.15 -14.83
C SER A 43 -17.71 1.67 -15.59
N GLU A 44 -16.87 2.58 -16.06
CA GLU A 44 -15.60 2.25 -16.70
C GLU A 44 -14.68 1.51 -15.73
N ALA A 45 -14.55 2.02 -14.49
CA ALA A 45 -13.73 1.40 -13.47
C ALA A 45 -14.18 -0.05 -13.18
N LEU A 46 -15.46 -0.25 -12.92
CA LEU A 46 -15.98 -1.58 -12.65
C LEU A 46 -15.81 -2.54 -13.83
N ARG A 47 -16.08 -2.08 -15.06
CA ARG A 47 -15.91 -2.89 -16.27
C ARG A 47 -14.45 -3.31 -16.47
N THR A 48 -13.51 -2.38 -16.32
CA THR A 48 -12.08 -2.65 -16.49
C THR A 48 -11.59 -3.61 -15.42
N LEU A 49 -11.86 -3.33 -14.14
CA LEU A 49 -11.35 -4.13 -13.04
C LEU A 49 -11.98 -5.52 -12.96
N SER A 50 -13.24 -5.68 -13.37
CA SER A 50 -13.91 -7.00 -13.40
C SER A 50 -13.21 -8.02 -14.31
N LYS A 51 -12.42 -7.58 -15.29
CA LYS A 51 -11.63 -8.48 -16.15
C LYS A 51 -10.51 -9.20 -15.39
N TYR A 52 -10.03 -8.61 -14.29
CA TYR A 52 -8.91 -9.12 -13.49
C TYR A 52 -9.38 -9.88 -12.24
N GLN A 53 -10.66 -9.77 -11.87
CA GLN A 53 -11.20 -10.46 -10.70
C GLN A 53 -11.76 -11.83 -11.08
N PHE A 54 -11.33 -12.88 -10.40
CA PHE A 54 -11.89 -14.21 -10.56
C PHE A 54 -13.35 -14.32 -10.05
N PRO A 55 -14.14 -15.30 -10.53
CA PRO A 55 -15.50 -15.54 -10.06
C PRO A 55 -15.65 -15.69 -8.55
N ASN A 56 -14.64 -16.22 -7.85
CA ASN A 56 -14.62 -16.38 -6.40
C ASN A 56 -14.21 -15.11 -5.63
N GLY A 57 -13.91 -14.00 -6.32
CA GLY A 57 -13.53 -12.72 -5.73
C GLY A 57 -12.04 -12.50 -5.54
N GLY A 58 -11.21 -13.52 -5.75
CA GLY A 58 -9.75 -13.40 -5.67
C GLY A 58 -9.15 -12.73 -6.90
N TRP A 59 -7.85 -12.43 -6.80
CA TRP A 59 -7.07 -11.75 -7.84
C TRP A 59 -5.73 -12.45 -8.03
N TYR A 60 -5.07 -12.15 -9.16
CA TYR A 60 -3.68 -12.51 -9.43
C TYR A 60 -2.83 -11.23 -9.55
N TYR A 61 -1.51 -11.36 -9.42
CA TYR A 61 -0.59 -10.25 -9.69
C TYR A 61 -0.61 -9.93 -11.19
N GLU A 62 -0.66 -8.66 -11.54
CA GLU A 62 -0.81 -8.20 -12.93
C GLU A 62 0.33 -8.71 -13.84
N ASP A 63 1.54 -8.82 -13.28
CA ASP A 63 2.75 -9.35 -13.93
C ASP A 63 2.92 -10.88 -13.81
N ASP A 64 1.95 -11.59 -13.21
CA ASP A 64 2.01 -13.05 -13.07
C ASP A 64 1.56 -13.77 -14.33
N PRO A 65 2.47 -14.38 -15.10
CA PRO A 65 2.13 -15.09 -16.33
C PRO A 65 1.25 -16.32 -16.06
N THR A 66 1.28 -16.86 -14.85
CA THR A 66 0.47 -18.03 -14.47
C THR A 66 -0.97 -17.66 -14.12
N LYS A 67 -1.26 -16.38 -13.90
CA LYS A 67 -2.56 -15.87 -13.44
C LYS A 67 -3.13 -16.67 -12.28
N THR A 68 -2.26 -17.05 -11.33
CA THR A 68 -2.66 -17.88 -10.19
C THR A 68 -3.25 -17.00 -9.10
N LEU A 69 -4.38 -17.45 -8.51
CA LEU A 69 -5.00 -16.81 -7.36
C LEU A 69 -4.00 -16.58 -6.22
N SER A 70 -4.07 -15.39 -5.61
CA SER A 70 -3.15 -14.99 -4.57
C SER A 70 -3.83 -14.14 -3.50
N ILE A 71 -3.56 -14.41 -2.23
CA ILE A 71 -3.98 -13.58 -1.10
C ILE A 71 -3.24 -12.24 -1.15
N GLY A 72 -1.93 -12.27 -1.44
CA GLY A 72 -1.13 -11.06 -1.58
C GLY A 72 -1.65 -10.16 -2.69
N ALA A 73 -1.89 -10.71 -3.89
CA ALA A 73 -2.49 -9.95 -5.00
C ALA A 73 -3.86 -9.38 -4.61
N SER A 74 -4.74 -10.19 -4.01
CA SER A 74 -6.07 -9.74 -3.59
C SER A 74 -6.00 -8.59 -2.56
N THR A 75 -5.02 -8.62 -1.68
CA THR A 75 -4.74 -7.55 -0.72
C THR A 75 -4.24 -6.27 -1.42
N LEU A 76 -3.35 -6.40 -2.41
CA LEU A 76 -2.87 -5.27 -3.22
C LEU A 76 -3.99 -4.65 -4.05
N TRP A 77 -4.86 -5.47 -4.63
CA TRP A 77 -6.03 -4.97 -5.36
C TRP A 77 -7.02 -4.22 -4.46
N LEU A 78 -7.19 -4.61 -3.18
CA LEU A 78 -7.96 -3.78 -2.23
C LEU A 78 -7.36 -2.38 -2.10
N ARG A 79 -6.04 -2.23 -2.09
CA ARG A 79 -5.39 -0.92 -2.09
C ARG A 79 -5.76 -0.10 -3.34
N VAL A 80 -5.73 -0.72 -4.52
CA VAL A 80 -6.13 -0.05 -5.78
C VAL A 80 -7.61 0.35 -5.74
N LEU A 81 -8.48 -0.53 -5.24
CA LEU A 81 -9.92 -0.24 -5.10
C LEU A 81 -10.18 0.90 -4.10
N LEU A 82 -9.41 0.98 -3.02
CA LEU A 82 -9.44 2.12 -2.07
C LEU A 82 -8.95 3.41 -2.72
N GLU A 83 -7.89 3.36 -3.52
CA GLU A 83 -7.36 4.50 -4.26
C GLU A 83 -8.39 5.06 -5.25
N LEU A 84 -9.16 4.19 -5.89
CA LEU A 84 -10.23 4.52 -6.83
C LEU A 84 -11.58 4.85 -6.15
N GLU A 85 -11.62 4.91 -4.81
CA GLU A 85 -12.82 5.22 -4.02
C GLU A 85 -14.00 4.24 -4.23
N LEU A 86 -13.70 2.98 -4.55
CA LEU A 86 -14.70 1.96 -4.88
C LEU A 86 -15.15 1.12 -3.67
N THR A 87 -15.01 1.62 -2.42
CA THR A 87 -15.16 0.86 -1.17
C THR A 87 -16.51 0.15 -1.00
N ASN A 88 -17.61 0.74 -1.45
CA ASN A 88 -18.96 0.19 -1.28
C ASN A 88 -19.44 -0.72 -2.42
N THR A 89 -18.54 -1.12 -3.30
CA THR A 89 -18.88 -1.90 -4.50
C THR A 89 -18.94 -3.41 -4.26
N VAL A 90 -19.62 -4.12 -5.17
CA VAL A 90 -19.67 -5.59 -5.16
C VAL A 90 -18.27 -6.20 -5.35
N ILE A 91 -17.41 -5.55 -6.14
CA ILE A 91 -16.05 -6.02 -6.40
C ILE A 91 -15.22 -6.05 -5.10
N VAL A 92 -15.32 -5.00 -4.26
CA VAL A 92 -14.67 -4.94 -2.94
C VAL A 92 -15.24 -5.99 -1.99
N LYS A 93 -16.57 -6.15 -1.94
CA LYS A 93 -17.21 -7.15 -1.09
C LYS A 93 -16.78 -8.57 -1.45
N ARG A 94 -16.67 -8.89 -2.73
CA ARG A 94 -16.17 -10.20 -3.20
C ARG A 94 -14.69 -10.40 -2.86
N THR A 95 -13.86 -9.38 -3.05
CA THR A 95 -12.43 -9.44 -2.66
C THR A 95 -12.29 -9.68 -1.16
N ALA A 96 -13.01 -8.94 -0.34
CA ALA A 96 -13.00 -9.13 1.11
C ALA A 96 -13.46 -10.53 1.52
N SER A 97 -14.57 -11.03 0.92
CA SER A 97 -15.07 -12.38 1.16
C SER A 97 -14.02 -13.44 0.81
N PHE A 98 -13.32 -13.28 -0.33
CA PHE A 98 -12.23 -14.17 -0.72
C PHE A 98 -11.11 -14.16 0.34
N ILE A 99 -10.63 -12.99 0.76
CA ILE A 99 -9.57 -12.89 1.76
C ILE A 99 -10.02 -13.52 3.09
N PHE A 100 -11.21 -13.22 3.60
CA PHE A 100 -11.72 -13.80 4.85
C PHE A 100 -11.87 -15.33 4.78
N LYS A 101 -12.28 -15.88 3.64
CA LYS A 101 -12.40 -17.34 3.45
C LYS A 101 -11.07 -18.06 3.60
N HIS A 102 -9.95 -17.39 3.33
CA HIS A 102 -8.60 -17.95 3.39
C HIS A 102 -7.83 -17.50 4.64
N GLN A 103 -8.54 -16.99 5.65
CA GLN A 103 -7.93 -16.71 6.96
C GLN A 103 -7.66 -17.99 7.72
N ASP A 104 -6.47 -18.14 8.27
CA ASP A 104 -6.14 -19.28 9.13
C ASP A 104 -6.89 -19.20 10.46
N SER A 105 -6.97 -20.32 11.14
CA SER A 105 -7.68 -20.47 12.42
C SER A 105 -7.12 -19.56 13.51
N ASP A 106 -5.81 -19.27 13.49
CA ASP A 106 -5.13 -18.36 14.41
C ASP A 106 -5.37 -16.87 14.12
N GLY A 107 -6.02 -16.55 13.00
CA GLY A 107 -6.32 -15.19 12.55
C GLY A 107 -5.30 -14.59 11.59
N SER A 108 -4.25 -15.32 11.25
CA SER A 108 -3.24 -14.86 10.26
C SER A 108 -3.69 -15.08 8.82
N TRP A 109 -3.02 -14.41 7.89
CA TRP A 109 -3.04 -14.69 6.46
C TRP A 109 -1.64 -14.95 5.94
N TYR A 110 -1.55 -15.80 4.95
CA TYR A 110 -0.35 -16.08 4.17
C TYR A 110 -0.74 -16.54 2.76
N GLU A 111 0.24 -16.72 1.89
CA GLU A 111 -0.02 -17.01 0.48
C GLU A 111 -0.58 -18.42 0.28
N LEU A 112 -1.38 -18.59 -0.76
CA LEU A 112 -1.97 -19.87 -1.15
C LEU A 112 -0.89 -20.85 -1.62
N LYS A 113 -1.03 -22.12 -1.23
CA LYS A 113 -0.11 -23.19 -1.61
C LYS A 113 0.06 -23.30 -3.11
N GLU A 114 -1.03 -23.24 -3.87
CA GLU A 114 -0.98 -23.29 -5.34
C GLU A 114 -0.14 -22.16 -5.94
N LYS A 115 -0.20 -20.95 -5.37
CA LYS A 115 0.64 -19.83 -5.81
C LYS A 115 2.11 -20.07 -5.53
N LEU A 116 2.43 -20.62 -4.37
CA LEU A 116 3.81 -20.97 -3.99
C LEU A 116 4.39 -22.04 -4.90
N GLU A 117 3.62 -23.04 -5.28
CA GLU A 117 4.04 -24.13 -6.17
C GLU A 117 4.30 -23.64 -7.61
N LYS A 118 3.44 -22.75 -8.14
CA LYS A 118 3.54 -22.26 -9.53
C LYS A 118 4.52 -21.11 -9.71
N SER A 119 4.73 -20.29 -8.68
CA SER A 119 5.58 -19.10 -8.73
C SER A 119 6.26 -18.89 -7.37
N PRO A 120 7.25 -19.72 -7.01
CA PRO A 120 7.92 -19.61 -5.72
C PRO A 120 8.73 -18.32 -5.66
N GLN A 121 8.43 -17.49 -4.67
CA GLN A 121 9.16 -16.26 -4.38
C GLN A 121 9.45 -16.21 -2.88
N ALA A 122 10.66 -15.83 -2.50
CA ALA A 122 11.09 -15.86 -1.11
C ALA A 122 10.18 -15.04 -0.17
N TRP A 123 9.66 -13.91 -0.65
CA TRP A 123 8.78 -13.03 0.13
C TRP A 123 7.33 -13.56 0.27
N LEU A 124 6.96 -14.60 -0.48
CA LEU A 124 5.67 -15.29 -0.34
C LEU A 124 5.73 -16.45 0.66
N ASN A 125 6.94 -16.93 1.03
CA ASN A 125 7.10 -18.10 1.87
C ASN A 125 6.46 -17.91 3.25
N PRO A 126 5.42 -18.70 3.63
CA PRO A 126 4.72 -18.59 4.89
C PRO A 126 5.52 -19.05 6.11
N ASP A 127 6.59 -19.83 5.90
CA ASP A 127 7.48 -20.29 6.99
C ASP A 127 8.36 -19.16 7.52
N VAL A 128 8.50 -18.07 6.75
CA VAL A 128 9.15 -16.85 7.19
C VAL A 128 8.14 -15.98 7.93
N MET A 129 8.29 -15.88 9.24
CA MET A 129 7.35 -15.16 10.13
C MET A 129 7.10 -13.71 9.69
N ASP A 130 8.12 -13.00 9.20
CA ASP A 130 7.98 -11.62 8.73
C ASP A 130 7.06 -11.51 7.51
N ASN A 131 7.07 -12.50 6.61
CA ASN A 131 6.14 -12.54 5.48
C ASN A 131 4.70 -12.75 5.98
N ARG A 132 4.49 -13.69 6.91
CA ARG A 132 3.17 -13.93 7.52
C ARG A 132 2.66 -12.69 8.23
N LEU A 133 3.51 -11.99 8.98
CA LEU A 133 3.16 -10.72 9.63
C LEU A 133 2.82 -9.63 8.60
N TRP A 134 3.64 -9.49 7.56
CA TRP A 134 3.37 -8.54 6.48
C TRP A 134 2.01 -8.76 5.82
N PHE A 135 1.72 -10.01 5.40
CA PHE A 135 0.43 -10.37 4.80
C PHE A 135 -0.72 -10.07 5.76
N THR A 136 -0.60 -10.50 7.02
CA THR A 136 -1.65 -10.33 8.03
C THR A 136 -1.91 -8.86 8.34
N ILE A 137 -0.86 -8.06 8.56
CA ILE A 137 -1.02 -6.63 8.85
C ILE A 137 -1.63 -5.91 7.63
N SER A 138 -1.11 -6.15 6.43
CA SER A 138 -1.58 -5.49 5.20
C SER A 138 -3.04 -5.82 4.91
N ALA A 139 -3.43 -7.10 4.97
CA ALA A 139 -4.82 -7.52 4.80
C ALA A 139 -5.73 -6.87 5.85
N THR A 140 -5.31 -6.86 7.13
CA THR A 140 -6.07 -6.23 8.21
C THR A 140 -6.30 -4.75 7.94
N VAL A 141 -5.24 -4.00 7.61
CA VAL A 141 -5.32 -2.54 7.40
C VAL A 141 -6.20 -2.21 6.20
N PHE A 142 -6.03 -2.89 5.06
CA PHE A 142 -6.84 -2.60 3.87
C PHE A 142 -8.30 -3.04 4.03
N LEU A 143 -8.58 -4.17 4.67
CA LEU A 143 -9.94 -4.58 4.99
C LEU A 143 -10.63 -3.59 5.96
N MET A 144 -9.92 -3.11 6.98
CA MET A 144 -10.44 -2.08 7.89
C MET A 144 -10.79 -0.80 7.13
N ALA A 145 -9.88 -0.33 6.25
CA ALA A 145 -10.09 0.85 5.41
C ALA A 145 -11.23 0.65 4.39
N SER A 146 -11.48 -0.59 3.97
CA SER A 146 -12.60 -0.96 3.07
C SER A 146 -13.95 -1.11 3.77
N GLY A 147 -14.05 -0.76 5.06
CA GLY A 147 -15.32 -0.78 5.81
C GLY A 147 -15.58 -2.07 6.62
N PHE A 148 -14.65 -3.03 6.66
CA PHE A 148 -14.83 -4.30 7.37
C PHE A 148 -14.28 -4.32 8.79
N LYS A 149 -14.04 -3.16 9.42
CA LYS A 149 -13.42 -3.03 10.76
C LYS A 149 -14.09 -3.91 11.83
N ASN A 150 -15.40 -4.09 11.75
CA ASN A 150 -16.18 -4.85 12.73
C ASN A 150 -16.31 -6.36 12.43
N HIS A 151 -15.74 -6.83 11.30
CA HIS A 151 -15.81 -8.24 10.91
C HIS A 151 -15.05 -9.14 11.90
N LEU A 152 -15.57 -10.35 12.18
CA LEU A 152 -14.92 -11.29 13.11
C LEU A 152 -13.50 -11.64 12.70
N GLY A 153 -13.23 -11.80 11.40
CA GLY A 153 -11.89 -12.05 10.88
C GLY A 153 -10.89 -10.93 11.23
N ILE A 154 -11.33 -9.66 11.23
CA ILE A 154 -10.48 -8.55 11.66
C ILE A 154 -10.17 -8.65 13.17
N LYS A 155 -11.15 -8.99 14.00
CA LYS A 155 -10.91 -9.19 15.44
C LYS A 155 -9.88 -10.29 15.69
N LYS A 156 -9.96 -11.43 14.96
CA LYS A 156 -8.99 -12.52 15.06
C LYS A 156 -7.59 -12.05 14.64
N ALA A 157 -7.47 -11.35 13.51
CA ALA A 157 -6.19 -10.81 13.03
C ALA A 157 -5.57 -9.80 14.00
N CYS A 158 -6.39 -8.89 14.56
CA CYS A 158 -5.95 -7.95 15.59
C CYS A 158 -5.41 -8.67 16.83
N ASN A 159 -6.07 -9.74 17.29
CA ASN A 159 -5.60 -10.55 18.42
C ASN A 159 -4.27 -11.25 18.09
N TYR A 160 -4.16 -11.88 16.90
CA TYR A 160 -2.92 -12.51 16.45
C TYR A 160 -1.74 -11.53 16.45
N LEU A 161 -1.91 -10.37 15.82
CA LEU A 161 -0.87 -9.35 15.71
C LEU A 161 -0.53 -8.71 17.06
N SER A 162 -1.53 -8.45 17.90
CA SER A 162 -1.32 -7.90 19.24
C SER A 162 -0.57 -8.87 20.14
N ASN A 163 -0.95 -10.15 20.14
CA ASN A 163 -0.27 -11.19 20.92
C ASN A 163 1.18 -11.38 20.46
N TYR A 164 1.40 -11.35 19.13
CA TYR A 164 2.76 -11.41 18.61
C TYR A 164 3.60 -10.23 19.10
N TRP A 165 3.09 -9.00 18.97
CA TRP A 165 3.78 -7.79 19.41
C TRP A 165 4.04 -7.80 20.92
N ASP A 166 3.04 -8.11 21.72
CA ASP A 166 3.15 -8.07 23.18
C ASP A 166 4.15 -9.08 23.72
N LYS A 167 4.28 -10.24 23.03
CA LYS A 167 5.29 -11.25 23.33
C LYS A 167 6.71 -10.85 22.92
N HIS A 168 6.88 -10.21 21.77
CA HIS A 168 8.20 -10.00 21.15
C HIS A 168 8.68 -8.56 21.22
N LYS A 169 7.78 -7.58 21.38
CA LYS A 169 8.03 -6.12 21.39
C LYS A 169 8.78 -5.61 20.16
N LYS A 170 8.84 -6.39 19.07
CA LYS A 170 9.47 -6.05 17.80
C LYS A 170 9.03 -6.99 16.69
N PHE A 171 9.16 -6.56 15.44
CA PHE A 171 9.20 -7.44 14.27
C PHE A 171 10.64 -7.92 14.06
N ARG A 172 10.82 -9.16 13.54
CA ARG A 172 12.13 -9.84 13.70
C ARG A 172 13.23 -9.34 12.78
N VAL A 173 13.01 -9.23 11.46
CA VAL A 173 14.14 -9.13 10.52
C VAL A 173 13.92 -8.09 9.43
N THR A 174 12.72 -7.95 8.87
CA THR A 174 12.48 -7.07 7.72
C THR A 174 11.76 -5.77 8.09
N TRP A 175 11.89 -4.79 7.22
CA TRP A 175 11.26 -3.46 7.39
C TRP A 175 9.76 -3.45 7.07
N TYR A 176 9.26 -4.37 6.22
CA TYR A 176 7.87 -4.37 5.75
C TYR A 176 6.81 -4.39 6.88
N PRO A 177 6.91 -5.25 7.90
CA PRO A 177 5.96 -5.24 8.99
C PRO A 177 5.95 -3.93 9.78
N TYR A 178 7.09 -3.22 9.87
CA TYR A 178 7.15 -1.93 10.57
C TYR A 178 6.34 -0.85 9.85
N TRP A 179 6.41 -0.79 8.50
CA TRP A 179 5.60 0.19 7.77
C TRP A 179 4.12 -0.05 7.95
N ALA A 180 3.68 -1.29 7.74
CA ALA A 180 2.29 -1.66 7.90
C ALA A 180 1.84 -1.52 9.37
N GLY A 181 2.75 -1.75 10.32
CA GLY A 181 2.55 -1.53 11.75
C GLY A 181 2.18 -0.10 12.11
N ILE A 182 2.66 0.90 11.35
CA ILE A 182 2.27 2.31 11.51
C ILE A 182 0.74 2.43 11.42
N ALA A 183 0.14 2.00 10.31
CA ALA A 183 -1.30 2.06 10.12
C ALA A 183 -2.05 1.17 11.13
N PHE A 184 -1.57 -0.04 11.35
CA PHE A 184 -2.21 -1.00 12.24
C PHE A 184 -2.27 -0.48 13.68
N PHE A 185 -1.16 -0.05 14.27
CA PHE A 185 -1.14 0.42 15.64
C PHE A 185 -1.80 1.79 15.81
N ALA A 186 -1.70 2.69 14.83
CA ALA A 186 -2.47 3.94 14.86
C ALA A 186 -3.98 3.68 14.98
N ASN A 187 -4.51 2.69 14.24
CA ASN A 187 -5.94 2.36 14.24
C ASN A 187 -6.40 1.49 15.40
N THR A 188 -5.50 0.75 16.07
CA THR A 188 -5.87 -0.22 17.10
C THR A 188 -5.45 0.18 18.52
N ARG A 189 -4.34 0.92 18.65
CA ARG A 189 -3.78 1.33 19.95
C ARG A 189 -3.59 2.85 20.07
N GLY A 190 -3.77 3.58 18.98
CA GLY A 190 -3.53 5.04 18.90
C GLY A 190 -2.07 5.39 18.66
N THR A 191 -1.85 6.63 18.20
CA THR A 191 -0.52 7.17 17.85
C THR A 191 0.37 7.47 19.06
N SER A 192 -0.18 7.49 20.26
CA SER A 192 0.58 7.61 21.52
C SER A 192 1.12 6.27 22.06
N SER A 193 0.77 5.14 21.44
CA SER A 193 1.21 3.82 21.91
C SER A 193 2.70 3.57 21.64
N GLU A 194 3.34 2.81 22.52
CA GLU A 194 4.73 2.36 22.37
C GLU A 194 4.92 1.64 21.03
N ALA A 195 3.98 0.75 20.66
CA ALA A 195 4.05 -0.03 19.43
C ALA A 195 4.06 0.85 18.19
N PHE A 196 3.21 1.89 18.13
CA PHE A 196 3.22 2.87 17.07
C PHE A 196 4.55 3.63 17.03
N SER A 197 4.99 4.16 18.18
CA SER A 197 6.23 4.94 18.30
C SER A 197 7.45 4.15 17.83
N MET A 198 7.53 2.87 18.16
CA MET A 198 8.61 1.99 17.71
C MET A 198 8.57 1.76 16.19
N CYS A 199 7.39 1.52 15.59
CA CYS A 199 7.26 1.37 14.15
C CYS A 199 7.65 2.67 13.41
N HIS A 200 7.18 3.80 13.89
CA HIS A 200 7.47 5.12 13.36
C HIS A 200 8.99 5.42 13.43
N ALA A 201 9.59 5.29 14.60
CA ALA A 201 11.03 5.56 14.80
C ALA A 201 11.92 4.61 13.98
N TYR A 202 11.57 3.32 13.90
CA TYR A 202 12.31 2.35 13.09
C TYR A 202 12.29 2.74 11.61
N THR A 203 11.14 3.17 11.09
CA THR A 203 10.97 3.60 9.70
C THR A 203 11.74 4.90 9.43
N MET A 204 11.62 5.90 10.33
CA MET A 204 12.36 7.14 10.24
C MET A 204 13.88 6.95 10.17
N LYS A 205 14.43 6.09 11.03
CA LYS A 205 15.89 5.82 11.08
C LYS A 205 16.46 5.30 9.75
N ARG A 206 15.61 4.75 8.89
CA ARG A 206 16.01 4.13 7.61
C ARG A 206 15.53 4.90 6.38
N LEU A 207 15.01 6.08 6.57
CA LEU A 207 14.34 6.84 5.50
C LEU A 207 15.25 7.02 4.27
N ASP A 208 16.54 7.24 4.48
CA ASP A 208 17.52 7.44 3.41
C ASP A 208 17.81 6.18 2.59
N GLN A 209 17.43 5.01 3.08
CA GLN A 209 17.64 3.74 2.40
C GLN A 209 16.46 3.39 1.45
N TYR A 210 15.36 4.15 1.51
CA TYR A 210 14.14 3.85 0.77
C TYR A 210 14.11 4.55 -0.58
N ASP A 211 13.78 3.79 -1.62
CA ASP A 211 13.44 4.30 -2.96
C ASP A 211 12.00 4.83 -3.01
N ALA A 212 11.59 5.32 -4.17
CA ALA A 212 10.27 5.91 -4.36
C ALA A 212 9.11 4.93 -4.10
N PHE A 213 9.30 3.65 -4.44
CA PHE A 213 8.30 2.61 -4.18
C PHE A 213 8.09 2.39 -2.67
N HIS A 214 9.18 2.27 -1.93
CA HIS A 214 9.14 2.10 -0.48
C HIS A 214 8.52 3.32 0.22
N LEU A 215 8.90 4.54 -0.21
CA LEU A 215 8.31 5.78 0.29
C LEU A 215 6.82 5.87 0.00
N GLY A 216 6.38 5.40 -1.18
CA GLY A 216 4.96 5.27 -1.52
C GLY A 216 4.21 4.38 -0.53
N TRP A 217 4.76 3.21 -0.19
CA TRP A 217 4.17 2.32 0.80
C TRP A 217 4.11 2.95 2.20
N ILE A 218 5.19 3.57 2.66
CA ILE A 218 5.25 4.26 3.96
C ILE A 218 4.17 5.35 4.03
N LEU A 219 4.11 6.22 3.04
CA LEU A 219 3.12 7.30 2.98
C LEU A 219 1.68 6.77 2.91
N ASN A 220 1.45 5.68 2.17
CA ASN A 220 0.14 5.03 2.13
C ASN A 220 -0.25 4.47 3.51
N MET A 221 0.67 3.87 4.24
CA MET A 221 0.40 3.40 5.61
C MET A 221 0.19 4.59 6.58
N CYS A 222 0.94 5.68 6.43
CA CYS A 222 0.68 6.91 7.18
C CYS A 222 -0.72 7.47 6.88
N LYS A 223 -1.14 7.51 5.60
CA LYS A 223 -2.50 7.89 5.18
C LYS A 223 -3.56 7.02 5.85
N LEU A 224 -3.41 5.70 5.81
CA LEU A 224 -4.35 4.74 6.41
C LEU A 224 -4.34 4.78 7.93
N GLY A 225 -3.27 5.25 8.55
CA GLY A 225 -3.16 5.55 9.98
C GLY A 225 -3.66 6.94 10.36
N ASN A 226 -4.18 7.74 9.41
CA ASN A 226 -4.63 9.12 9.58
C ASN A 226 -3.54 10.06 10.12
N LEU A 227 -2.27 9.85 9.76
CA LEU A 227 -1.19 10.76 10.15
C LEU A 227 -1.29 12.05 9.34
N PRO A 228 -1.18 13.22 10.00
CA PRO A 228 -1.27 14.52 9.31
C PRO A 228 0.00 14.80 8.48
N ALA A 229 -0.10 15.71 7.51
CA ALA A 229 1.04 16.17 6.72
C ALA A 229 2.17 16.82 7.56
N SER A 230 1.84 17.29 8.77
CA SER A 230 2.81 17.83 9.74
C SER A 230 3.61 16.76 10.49
N ASP A 231 3.21 15.49 10.45
CA ASP A 231 3.97 14.39 11.02
C ASP A 231 5.38 14.33 10.42
N MET A 232 6.39 14.08 11.25
CA MET A 232 7.79 14.14 10.84
C MET A 232 8.11 13.07 9.78
N LEU A 233 7.59 11.85 9.93
CA LEU A 233 7.80 10.77 8.95
C LEU A 233 7.12 11.11 7.62
N VAL A 234 5.88 11.61 7.67
CA VAL A 234 5.14 12.03 6.48
C VAL A 234 5.89 13.13 5.75
N ARG A 235 6.24 14.21 6.45
CA ARG A 235 6.95 15.35 5.86
C ARG A 235 8.29 14.96 5.24
N SER A 236 9.09 14.18 5.96
CA SER A 236 10.41 13.74 5.47
C SER A 236 10.28 12.78 4.28
N SER A 237 9.29 11.88 4.30
CA SER A 237 9.01 10.97 3.18
C SER A 237 8.55 11.73 1.93
N LEU A 238 7.68 12.74 2.08
CA LEU A 238 7.24 13.58 0.96
C LEU A 238 8.39 14.39 0.34
N ASN A 239 9.26 14.96 1.17
CA ASN A 239 10.42 15.72 0.68
C ASN A 239 11.38 14.82 -0.09
N ARG A 240 11.66 13.61 0.44
CA ARG A 240 12.51 12.65 -0.24
C ARG A 240 11.86 12.12 -1.52
N LEU A 241 10.56 11.86 -1.52
CA LEU A 241 9.83 11.44 -2.72
C LEU A 241 9.91 12.52 -3.81
N ALA A 242 9.73 13.81 -3.47
CA ALA A 242 9.89 14.91 -4.41
C ALA A 242 11.32 14.96 -5.01
N PHE A 243 12.34 14.77 -4.18
CA PHE A 243 13.74 14.72 -4.62
C PHE A 243 14.04 13.56 -5.58
N LEU A 244 13.34 12.44 -5.46
CA LEU A 244 13.56 11.25 -6.30
C LEU A 244 12.85 11.31 -7.66
N GLN A 245 12.12 12.39 -7.98
CA GLN A 245 11.53 12.54 -9.30
C GLN A 245 12.61 12.69 -10.37
N ARG A 246 12.52 11.91 -11.43
CA ARG A 246 13.44 11.95 -12.56
C ARG A 246 13.15 13.14 -13.49
N SER A 247 14.09 13.46 -14.37
CA SER A 247 13.96 14.55 -15.36
C SER A 247 12.83 14.34 -16.38
N ASP A 248 12.42 13.07 -16.61
CA ASP A 248 11.26 12.69 -17.44
C ASP A 248 9.92 12.75 -16.69
N GLY A 249 9.94 13.10 -15.39
CA GLY A 249 8.78 13.21 -14.52
C GLY A 249 8.41 11.93 -13.79
N ALA A 250 9.04 10.80 -14.08
CA ALA A 250 8.73 9.51 -13.45
C ALA A 250 9.47 9.29 -12.13
N TRP A 251 8.99 8.32 -11.37
CA TRP A 251 9.69 7.70 -10.25
C TRP A 251 10.03 6.25 -10.60
N SER A 252 11.31 5.89 -10.41
CA SER A 252 11.79 4.55 -10.73
C SER A 252 11.37 3.51 -9.71
N SER A 253 11.01 2.33 -10.21
CA SER A 253 10.71 1.16 -9.39
C SER A 253 10.96 -0.13 -10.16
N LYS A 254 11.50 -1.14 -9.48
CA LYS A 254 11.59 -2.52 -10.04
C LYS A 254 10.22 -3.16 -10.30
N TYR A 255 9.14 -2.55 -9.81
CA TYR A 255 7.76 -3.02 -9.98
C TYR A 255 6.98 -2.22 -11.05
N GLY A 256 7.68 -1.47 -11.90
CA GLY A 256 7.11 -0.63 -12.95
C GLY A 256 7.12 0.86 -12.59
N ASP A 257 7.75 1.65 -13.46
CA ASP A 257 7.89 3.09 -13.25
C ASP A 257 6.54 3.82 -13.35
N ALA A 258 5.65 3.42 -14.27
CA ALA A 258 4.32 4.03 -14.41
C ALA A 258 3.47 3.83 -13.16
N TYR A 259 3.45 2.60 -12.62
CA TYR A 259 2.78 2.28 -11.36
C TYR A 259 3.32 3.12 -10.20
N CYS A 260 4.65 3.20 -10.05
CA CYS A 260 5.30 3.95 -8.98
C CYS A 260 5.02 5.46 -9.10
N THR A 261 5.07 5.99 -10.33
CA THR A 261 4.79 7.40 -10.63
C THR A 261 3.38 7.77 -10.23
N LEU A 262 2.41 6.96 -10.59
CA LEU A 262 1.02 7.20 -10.23
C LEU A 262 0.78 7.09 -8.72
N PHE A 263 1.42 6.12 -8.06
CA PHE A 263 1.35 5.95 -6.63
C PHE A 263 1.92 7.18 -5.89
N ALA A 264 3.06 7.71 -6.36
CA ALA A 264 3.66 8.93 -5.85
C ALA A 264 2.74 10.15 -6.02
N LEU A 265 2.18 10.36 -7.22
CA LEU A 265 1.26 11.47 -7.50
C LEU A 265 0.03 11.46 -6.58
N ASN A 266 -0.60 10.31 -6.39
CA ASN A 266 -1.77 10.19 -5.52
C ASN A 266 -1.46 10.55 -4.06
N LEU A 267 -0.30 10.17 -3.55
CA LEU A 267 0.12 10.48 -2.18
C LEU A 267 0.53 11.95 -2.03
N LEU A 268 1.25 12.50 -3.00
CA LEU A 268 1.61 13.92 -3.02
C LEU A 268 0.36 14.81 -3.05
N ARG A 269 -0.67 14.43 -3.83
CA ARG A 269 -1.97 15.11 -3.84
C ARG A 269 -2.70 14.98 -2.51
N HIS A 270 -2.77 13.77 -1.96
CA HIS A 270 -3.44 13.52 -0.68
C HIS A 270 -2.89 14.39 0.46
N TYR A 271 -1.58 14.61 0.48
CA TYR A 271 -0.90 15.44 1.48
C TYR A 271 -0.74 16.92 1.06
N GLY A 272 -1.40 17.37 0.00
CA GLY A 272 -1.43 18.79 -0.42
C GLY A 272 -0.11 19.31 -1.00
N ARG A 273 0.78 18.43 -1.50
CA ARG A 273 2.05 18.85 -2.14
C ARG A 273 1.89 19.22 -3.61
N ILE A 274 0.80 18.81 -4.24
CA ILE A 274 0.39 19.16 -5.60
C ILE A 274 -1.12 19.44 -5.60
N ASN A 275 -1.53 20.38 -6.45
CA ASN A 275 -2.95 20.77 -6.59
C ASN A 275 -3.60 20.03 -7.77
N HIS A 276 -4.94 20.06 -7.82
CA HIS A 276 -5.73 19.48 -8.91
C HIS A 276 -5.49 20.17 -10.27
N ASP A 277 -5.04 21.44 -10.27
CA ASP A 277 -4.93 22.32 -11.44
C ASP A 277 -3.52 22.36 -12.06
N ASN A 278 -2.60 21.50 -11.64
CA ASN A 278 -1.22 21.47 -12.14
C ASN A 278 -0.99 20.40 -13.20
#